data_a26431f7dfab258cb85680e22889e6b5
#
_entry.id   a26431f7dfab258cb85680e22889e6b5
#
_cell.length_a   1.000
_cell.length_b   1.000
_cell.length_c   1.000
_cell.angle_alpha   90.00
_cell.angle_beta   90.00
_cell.angle_gamma   90.00
#
_symmetry.space_group_name_H-M   'P 1'
#
loop_
_entity.id
_entity.type
_entity.pdbx_description
1 polymer ?
#
loop_
_entity_poly.entity_id
_entity_poly.type
_entity_poly.pdbx_seq_one_letter_code
_entity_poly.pdbx_strand_id
1 'polypeptide(L)'
;MRRKPEILAPAGDMEKLQMAVLYGADAVYLAGTSFGMRSFAGNFTPEELPRAVQFAHEHGVRVHVTVNTMPRNDEVARLPEHLERLNDAGVDALILADLGAFTLAGKYAPRCERHISTQQSIANYECARAWYDLGAKRVVLAREVSLQEIREMRAKIPEELELETFCHGAMCVSYSGRCLLSNYMTGRDSNRGQCAQPCRYQYALMEEKRPGEYFPVFEDEKGTYIMNSRDMCMIDHLDDIMDAGIDCIKIEGRAKSAYYAAIVTGAYRHVLDDVAAGRAVDPVWRDEVEHVSHRHYSTGFYYGQPGQYYANSRYIRDWQVCAVVTDCDEQGNATLSLRNKFAAGDEIELVGPDSRPFTMTAPVMHDLEGFELHEPRTPQTVFKMKLPQPVPPMSFVRHAVSLSAKD
;
A
#
# COMPACT_ATOMS: atom_id res chain seq x y z
N MET A 1 -1.79 -16.52 -23.91
CA MET A 1 -2.74 -15.65 -23.16
C MET A 1 -1.93 -14.82 -22.19
N ARG A 2 -2.20 -13.54 -22.08
CA ARG A 2 -1.61 -12.68 -21.03
C ARG A 2 -2.02 -13.26 -19.68
N ARG A 3 -1.06 -13.54 -18.79
CA ARG A 3 -1.37 -14.00 -17.42
C ARG A 3 -1.80 -12.77 -16.61
N LYS A 4 -2.96 -12.85 -15.96
CA LYS A 4 -3.43 -11.82 -15.03
C LYS A 4 -2.55 -11.87 -13.77
N PRO A 5 -1.87 -10.76 -13.40
CA PRO A 5 -1.05 -10.72 -12.19
C PRO A 5 -1.90 -10.75 -10.91
N GLU A 6 -1.30 -11.25 -9.84
CA GLU A 6 -1.82 -11.19 -8.48
C GLU A 6 -1.78 -9.74 -7.96
N ILE A 7 -2.81 -9.27 -7.25
CA ILE A 7 -2.80 -8.00 -6.52
C ILE A 7 -2.35 -8.25 -5.09
N LEU A 8 -1.19 -7.72 -4.72
CA LEU A 8 -0.64 -7.78 -3.37
C LEU A 8 -0.91 -6.45 -2.64
N ALA A 9 -1.89 -6.46 -1.72
CA ALA A 9 -2.35 -5.27 -1.01
C ALA A 9 -1.71 -5.11 0.38
N PRO A 10 -1.57 -3.87 0.87
CA PRO A 10 -0.97 -3.60 2.18
C PRO A 10 -1.96 -3.85 3.33
N ALA A 11 -1.51 -4.55 4.39
CA ALA A 11 -2.26 -4.77 5.62
C ALA A 11 -1.41 -4.39 6.84
N GLY A 12 -1.64 -3.21 7.42
CA GLY A 12 -0.90 -2.73 8.59
C GLY A 12 -1.52 -3.16 9.92
N ASP A 13 -2.80 -3.47 9.93
CA ASP A 13 -3.58 -3.93 11.08
C ASP A 13 -4.79 -4.74 10.58
N MET A 14 -5.60 -5.27 11.51
CA MET A 14 -6.73 -6.14 11.17
C MET A 14 -7.80 -5.43 10.32
N GLU A 15 -8.11 -4.16 10.59
CA GLU A 15 -9.08 -3.39 9.79
C GLU A 15 -8.59 -3.25 8.34
N LYS A 16 -7.32 -2.89 8.13
CA LYS A 16 -6.73 -2.79 6.79
C LYS A 16 -6.67 -4.13 6.07
N LEU A 17 -6.41 -5.22 6.80
CA LEU A 17 -6.43 -6.56 6.25
C LEU A 17 -7.83 -6.91 5.73
N GLN A 18 -8.86 -6.72 6.55
CA GLN A 18 -10.24 -6.97 6.17
C GLN A 18 -10.65 -6.15 4.94
N MET A 19 -10.30 -4.85 4.93
CA MET A 19 -10.56 -3.98 3.80
C MET A 19 -9.86 -4.47 2.53
N ALA A 20 -8.56 -4.78 2.58
CA ALA A 20 -7.81 -5.26 1.42
C ALA A 20 -8.40 -6.56 0.85
N VAL A 21 -8.76 -7.50 1.73
CA VAL A 21 -9.37 -8.79 1.36
C VAL A 21 -10.71 -8.58 0.70
N LEU A 22 -11.62 -7.83 1.32
CA LEU A 22 -12.98 -7.61 0.81
C LEU A 22 -13.01 -6.78 -0.47
N TYR A 23 -12.03 -5.89 -0.68
CA TYR A 23 -11.91 -5.10 -1.90
C TYR A 23 -11.10 -5.78 -3.01
N GLY A 24 -10.83 -7.08 -2.90
CA GLY A 24 -10.39 -7.90 -4.02
C GLY A 24 -8.87 -8.10 -4.14
N ALA A 25 -8.11 -8.06 -3.04
CA ALA A 25 -6.73 -8.52 -3.03
C ALA A 25 -6.67 -10.03 -3.28
N ASP A 26 -5.67 -10.48 -4.06
CA ASP A 26 -5.33 -11.91 -4.19
C ASP A 26 -4.37 -12.35 -3.08
N ALA A 27 -3.57 -11.41 -2.59
CA ALA A 27 -2.70 -11.58 -1.44
C ALA A 27 -2.58 -10.28 -0.64
N VAL A 28 -2.28 -10.40 0.66
CA VAL A 28 -1.97 -9.27 1.53
C VAL A 28 -0.56 -9.40 2.08
N TYR A 29 0.15 -8.25 2.24
CA TYR A 29 1.41 -8.27 2.94
C TYR A 29 1.34 -7.46 4.25
N LEU A 30 1.86 -8.05 5.29
CA LEU A 30 1.85 -7.52 6.63
C LEU A 30 3.20 -7.72 7.34
N ALA A 31 3.33 -7.22 8.56
CA ALA A 31 4.49 -7.46 9.40
C ALA A 31 4.06 -7.85 10.81
N GLY A 32 4.87 -8.69 11.44
CA GLY A 32 4.86 -8.86 12.88
C GLY A 32 5.53 -7.69 13.59
N THR A 33 5.51 -7.71 14.91
CA THR A 33 6.17 -6.72 15.79
C THR A 33 7.70 -6.77 15.72
N SER A 34 8.27 -7.79 15.07
CA SER A 34 9.72 -8.01 14.92
C SER A 34 10.11 -8.24 13.48
N PHE A 35 11.33 -7.86 13.11
CA PHE A 35 11.99 -8.08 11.81
C PHE A 35 11.29 -7.48 10.58
N GLY A 36 10.19 -6.73 10.75
CA GLY A 36 9.50 -6.04 9.66
C GLY A 36 9.92 -4.59 9.53
N MET A 37 10.02 -4.09 8.30
CA MET A 37 10.13 -2.65 8.01
C MET A 37 8.84 -1.94 8.42
N ARG A 38 8.92 -0.62 8.70
CA ARG A 38 7.78 0.19 9.16
C ARG A 38 7.36 -0.12 10.61
N SER A 39 8.29 -0.12 11.54
CA SER A 39 8.03 -0.34 12.97
C SER A 39 7.02 0.64 13.60
N PHE A 40 6.78 1.81 12.97
CA PHE A 40 5.77 2.80 13.38
C PHE A 40 4.42 2.66 12.66
N ALA A 41 4.27 1.77 11.68
CA ALA A 41 2.97 1.36 11.18
C ALA A 41 2.34 0.34 12.13
N GLY A 42 1.04 0.09 12.03
CA GLY A 42 0.42 -1.05 12.68
C GLY A 42 1.18 -2.33 12.30
N ASN A 43 1.35 -3.22 13.25
CA ASN A 43 1.98 -4.53 13.08
C ASN A 43 1.21 -5.55 13.90
N PHE A 44 1.14 -6.77 13.42
CA PHE A 44 0.40 -7.84 14.08
C PHE A 44 1.23 -8.44 15.22
N THR A 45 0.60 -8.57 16.37
CA THR A 45 1.19 -9.34 17.49
C THR A 45 1.21 -10.84 17.15
N PRO A 46 2.02 -11.64 17.87
CA PRO A 46 2.01 -13.09 17.69
C PRO A 46 0.62 -13.73 17.89
N GLU A 47 -0.22 -13.13 18.71
CA GLU A 47 -1.59 -13.60 19.04
C GLU A 47 -2.59 -13.20 17.94
N GLU A 48 -2.40 -12.05 17.30
CA GLU A 48 -3.27 -11.55 16.23
C GLU A 48 -2.98 -12.23 14.88
N LEU A 49 -1.73 -12.59 14.63
CA LEU A 49 -1.29 -13.13 13.35
C LEU A 49 -2.07 -14.38 12.90
N PRO A 50 -2.28 -15.41 13.73
CA PRO A 50 -3.05 -16.59 13.31
C PRO A 50 -4.49 -16.25 12.91
N ARG A 51 -5.13 -15.28 13.60
CA ARG A 51 -6.47 -14.82 13.27
C ARG A 51 -6.50 -14.06 11.94
N ALA A 52 -5.47 -13.26 11.66
CA ALA A 52 -5.32 -12.54 10.41
C ALA A 52 -5.13 -13.53 9.24
N VAL A 53 -4.28 -14.55 9.40
CA VAL A 53 -4.07 -15.62 8.41
C VAL A 53 -5.37 -16.40 8.17
N GLN A 54 -6.04 -16.82 9.22
CA GLN A 54 -7.31 -17.55 9.12
C GLN A 54 -8.35 -16.74 8.34
N PHE A 55 -8.57 -15.45 8.69
CA PHE A 55 -9.53 -14.59 7.99
C PHE A 55 -9.20 -14.46 6.51
N ALA A 56 -7.94 -14.23 6.15
CA ALA A 56 -7.53 -14.11 4.76
C ALA A 56 -7.78 -15.43 4.00
N HIS A 57 -7.39 -16.57 4.57
CA HIS A 57 -7.57 -17.90 3.97
C HIS A 57 -9.05 -18.28 3.80
N GLU A 58 -9.93 -17.93 4.74
CA GLU A 58 -11.39 -18.13 4.62
C GLU A 58 -11.97 -17.40 3.40
N HIS A 59 -11.29 -16.34 2.91
CA HIS A 59 -11.65 -15.59 1.72
C HIS A 59 -10.79 -15.96 0.48
N GLY A 60 -9.95 -16.99 0.58
CA GLY A 60 -9.06 -17.43 -0.51
C GLY A 60 -7.88 -16.48 -0.79
N VAL A 61 -7.52 -15.60 0.14
CA VAL A 61 -6.45 -14.61 0.02
C VAL A 61 -5.19 -15.10 0.74
N ARG A 62 -4.04 -15.00 0.07
CA ARG A 62 -2.73 -15.39 0.61
C ARG A 62 -2.17 -14.34 1.56
N VAL A 63 -1.35 -14.76 2.53
CA VAL A 63 -0.71 -13.87 3.51
C VAL A 63 0.81 -13.94 3.37
N HIS A 64 1.43 -12.79 3.04
CA HIS A 64 2.87 -12.64 2.96
C HIS A 64 3.39 -11.80 4.13
N VAL A 65 4.33 -12.34 4.90
CA VAL A 65 4.90 -11.63 6.06
C VAL A 65 6.27 -11.07 5.74
N THR A 66 6.47 -9.78 6.04
CA THR A 66 7.78 -9.14 5.86
C THR A 66 8.72 -9.48 6.99
N VAL A 67 9.87 -10.09 6.66
CA VAL A 67 11.03 -10.33 7.52
C VAL A 67 12.22 -9.66 6.82
N ASN A 68 12.11 -8.35 6.60
CA ASN A 68 12.94 -7.62 5.65
C ASN A 68 13.75 -6.48 6.27
N THR A 69 13.95 -6.48 7.57
CA THR A 69 14.99 -5.68 8.21
C THR A 69 16.38 -6.30 7.96
N MET A 70 17.45 -5.53 8.15
CA MET A 70 18.81 -6.04 8.16
C MET A 70 19.18 -6.42 9.61
N PRO A 71 19.08 -7.70 10.01
CA PRO A 71 19.32 -8.12 11.39
C PRO A 71 20.80 -8.01 11.74
N ARG A 72 21.10 -7.60 12.98
CA ARG A 72 22.43 -7.64 13.54
C ARG A 72 22.67 -8.94 14.30
N ASN A 73 23.91 -9.23 14.67
CA ASN A 73 24.29 -10.49 15.30
C ASN A 73 23.49 -10.82 16.58
N ASP A 74 23.14 -9.81 17.37
CA ASP A 74 22.29 -9.95 18.55
C ASP A 74 20.82 -10.29 18.23
N GLU A 75 20.37 -9.97 17.03
CA GLU A 75 19.02 -10.25 16.54
C GLU A 75 18.92 -11.60 15.84
N VAL A 76 19.99 -12.03 15.15
CA VAL A 76 20.02 -13.29 14.37
C VAL A 76 19.67 -14.49 15.23
N ALA A 77 20.09 -14.52 16.52
CA ALA A 77 19.79 -15.62 17.44
C ALA A 77 18.27 -15.83 17.67
N ARG A 78 17.44 -14.80 17.46
CA ARG A 78 15.97 -14.84 17.63
C ARG A 78 15.21 -15.17 16.34
N LEU A 79 15.89 -15.16 15.18
CA LEU A 79 15.25 -15.46 13.89
C LEU A 79 14.68 -16.87 13.82
N PRO A 80 15.33 -17.95 14.27
CA PRO A 80 14.80 -19.29 14.19
C PRO A 80 13.41 -19.42 14.82
N GLU A 81 13.25 -19.02 16.08
CA GLU A 81 11.97 -19.06 16.79
C GLU A 81 10.89 -18.20 16.09
N HIS A 82 11.28 -17.02 15.59
CA HIS A 82 10.35 -16.15 14.85
C HIS A 82 9.86 -16.81 13.57
N LEU A 83 10.74 -17.44 12.80
CA LEU A 83 10.42 -18.12 11.55
C LEU A 83 9.54 -19.36 11.78
N GLU A 84 9.82 -20.14 12.83
CA GLU A 84 8.98 -21.27 13.23
C GLU A 84 7.54 -20.81 13.56
N ARG A 85 7.39 -19.74 14.31
CA ARG A 85 6.05 -19.16 14.62
C ARG A 85 5.30 -18.75 13.36
N LEU A 86 5.96 -18.12 12.38
CA LEU A 86 5.35 -17.75 11.09
C LEU A 86 4.92 -18.97 10.30
N ASN A 87 5.77 -19.99 10.26
CA ASN A 87 5.48 -21.28 9.63
C ASN A 87 4.28 -21.98 10.26
N ASP A 88 4.19 -21.96 11.59
CA ASP A 88 3.09 -22.61 12.35
C ASP A 88 1.78 -21.80 12.27
N ALA A 89 1.86 -20.49 12.12
CA ALA A 89 0.70 -19.64 11.88
C ALA A 89 0.09 -19.85 10.47
N GLY A 90 0.74 -20.61 9.58
CA GLY A 90 0.23 -20.90 8.25
C GLY A 90 0.46 -19.76 7.24
N VAL A 91 1.49 -18.92 7.45
CA VAL A 91 1.87 -17.88 6.51
C VAL A 91 2.31 -18.47 5.18
N ASP A 92 1.83 -17.92 4.06
CA ASP A 92 2.10 -18.46 2.72
C ASP A 92 3.50 -18.09 2.21
N ALA A 93 3.96 -16.86 2.48
CA ALA A 93 5.27 -16.41 2.01
C ALA A 93 5.97 -15.45 2.98
N LEU A 94 7.30 -15.49 2.96
CA LEU A 94 8.17 -14.57 3.70
C LEU A 94 8.88 -13.63 2.74
N ILE A 95 8.74 -12.32 2.95
CA ILE A 95 9.43 -11.29 2.16
C ILE A 95 10.73 -10.93 2.89
N LEU A 96 11.87 -11.34 2.32
CA LEU A 96 13.19 -11.36 2.96
C LEU A 96 14.16 -10.41 2.26
N ALA A 97 15.02 -9.73 3.03
CA ALA A 97 16.02 -8.79 2.50
C ALA A 97 17.48 -9.19 2.86
N ASP A 98 17.66 -10.11 3.77
CA ASP A 98 18.98 -10.55 4.24
C ASP A 98 19.23 -12.00 3.84
N LEU A 99 20.42 -12.30 3.31
CA LEU A 99 20.79 -13.66 2.86
C LEU A 99 20.81 -14.67 4.00
N GLY A 100 21.25 -14.24 5.19
CA GLY A 100 21.25 -15.09 6.39
C GLY A 100 19.83 -15.43 6.82
N ALA A 101 18.93 -14.43 6.86
CA ALA A 101 17.53 -14.64 7.15
C ALA A 101 16.85 -15.53 6.09
N PHE A 102 17.19 -15.36 4.80
CA PHE A 102 16.73 -16.21 3.71
C PHE A 102 17.12 -17.67 3.87
N THR A 103 18.38 -17.91 4.27
CA THR A 103 18.91 -19.27 4.51
C THR A 103 18.21 -19.91 5.72
N LEU A 104 18.05 -19.16 6.81
CA LEU A 104 17.36 -19.63 8.00
C LEU A 104 15.88 -19.91 7.72
N ALA A 105 15.22 -19.10 6.89
CA ALA A 105 13.82 -19.31 6.49
C ALA A 105 13.61 -20.66 5.80
N GLY A 106 14.55 -21.08 4.93
CA GLY A 106 14.50 -22.40 4.30
C GLY A 106 14.58 -23.55 5.30
N LYS A 107 15.20 -23.32 6.46
CA LYS A 107 15.35 -24.34 7.52
C LYS A 107 14.19 -24.33 8.52
N TYR A 108 13.78 -23.16 8.98
CA TYR A 108 12.84 -23.00 10.10
C TYR A 108 11.40 -22.65 9.68
N ALA A 109 11.20 -22.26 8.40
CA ALA A 109 9.87 -22.02 7.84
C ALA A 109 9.72 -22.71 6.47
N PRO A 110 9.91 -24.05 6.37
CA PRO A 110 9.97 -24.75 5.09
C PRO A 110 8.63 -24.78 4.32
N ARG A 111 7.50 -24.48 4.98
CA ARG A 111 6.17 -24.38 4.33
C ARG A 111 5.93 -23.03 3.68
N CYS A 112 6.70 -22.00 4.07
CA CYS A 112 6.55 -20.67 3.53
C CYS A 112 7.40 -20.49 2.26
N GLU A 113 6.82 -19.91 1.22
CA GLU A 113 7.59 -19.46 0.06
C GLU A 113 8.57 -18.34 0.46
N ARG A 114 9.71 -18.28 -0.18
CA ARG A 114 10.72 -17.25 0.06
C ARG A 114 10.71 -16.24 -1.07
N HIS A 115 10.28 -15.01 -0.77
CA HIS A 115 10.21 -13.90 -1.70
C HIS A 115 11.32 -12.89 -1.37
N ILE A 116 12.05 -12.42 -2.39
CA ILE A 116 13.13 -11.45 -2.20
C ILE A 116 12.59 -10.04 -2.21
N SER A 117 12.83 -9.30 -1.14
CA SER A 117 12.39 -7.91 -0.99
C SER A 117 13.04 -6.97 -2.01
N THR A 118 12.32 -5.94 -2.43
CA THR A 118 12.84 -4.83 -3.24
C THR A 118 14.10 -4.17 -2.64
N GLN A 119 14.35 -4.34 -1.33
CA GLN A 119 15.54 -3.84 -0.65
C GLN A 119 16.83 -4.50 -1.14
N GLN A 120 16.75 -5.65 -1.82
CA GLN A 120 17.89 -6.25 -2.51
C GLN A 120 18.21 -5.57 -3.84
N SER A 121 17.37 -4.59 -4.27
CA SER A 121 17.60 -3.77 -5.46
C SER A 121 17.86 -4.62 -6.71
N ILE A 122 16.99 -5.62 -6.95
CA ILE A 122 17.10 -6.51 -8.10
C ILE A 122 16.76 -5.74 -9.37
N ALA A 123 17.77 -5.47 -10.20
CA ALA A 123 17.66 -4.66 -11.40
C ALA A 123 18.18 -5.38 -12.67
N ASN A 124 18.54 -6.66 -12.59
CA ASN A 124 19.00 -7.43 -13.74
C ASN A 124 18.69 -8.92 -13.58
N TYR A 125 18.64 -9.61 -14.72
CA TYR A 125 18.25 -11.04 -14.79
C TYR A 125 19.26 -11.98 -14.12
N GLU A 126 20.54 -11.68 -14.09
CA GLU A 126 21.53 -12.54 -13.42
C GLU A 126 21.36 -12.52 -11.90
N CYS A 127 21.07 -11.35 -11.32
CA CYS A 127 20.72 -11.25 -9.90
C CYS A 127 19.44 -12.03 -9.58
N ALA A 128 18.42 -11.92 -10.43
CA ALA A 128 17.17 -12.66 -10.26
C ALA A 128 17.41 -14.18 -10.34
N ARG A 129 18.19 -14.66 -11.31
CA ARG A 129 18.57 -16.09 -11.44
C ARG A 129 19.33 -16.61 -10.25
N ALA A 130 20.30 -15.85 -9.77
CA ALA A 130 21.09 -16.25 -8.58
C ALA A 130 20.18 -16.48 -7.36
N TRP A 131 19.18 -15.62 -7.14
CA TRP A 131 18.20 -15.83 -6.09
C TRP A 131 17.31 -17.05 -6.33
N TYR A 132 16.91 -17.31 -7.58
CA TYR A 132 16.17 -18.52 -7.95
C TYR A 132 16.98 -19.78 -7.64
N ASP A 133 18.25 -19.82 -8.02
CA ASP A 133 19.15 -20.93 -7.76
C ASP A 133 19.35 -21.21 -6.26
N LEU A 134 19.24 -20.17 -5.43
CA LEU A 134 19.21 -20.28 -3.96
C LEU A 134 17.84 -20.73 -3.42
N GLY A 135 16.81 -20.84 -4.28
CA GLY A 135 15.48 -21.31 -3.94
C GLY A 135 14.45 -20.22 -3.64
N ALA A 136 14.63 -19.00 -4.14
CA ALA A 136 13.59 -17.99 -4.11
C ALA A 136 12.47 -18.36 -5.10
N LYS A 137 11.22 -18.21 -4.66
CA LYS A 137 10.03 -18.42 -5.50
C LYS A 137 9.67 -17.14 -6.27
N ARG A 138 9.88 -15.96 -5.66
CA ARG A 138 9.52 -14.64 -6.20
C ARG A 138 10.60 -13.62 -5.89
N VAL A 139 10.81 -12.69 -6.82
CA VAL A 139 11.68 -11.52 -6.62
C VAL A 139 10.90 -10.23 -6.81
N VAL A 140 11.00 -9.32 -5.84
CA VAL A 140 10.44 -7.97 -5.95
C VAL A 140 11.48 -7.07 -6.58
N LEU A 141 11.18 -6.57 -7.77
CA LEU A 141 12.10 -5.75 -8.55
C LEU A 141 12.40 -4.41 -7.87
N ALA A 142 13.56 -3.85 -8.20
CA ALA A 142 13.84 -2.45 -7.90
C ALA A 142 12.81 -1.55 -8.61
N ARG A 143 12.43 -0.44 -7.99
CA ARG A 143 11.44 0.50 -8.55
C ARG A 143 12.00 1.35 -9.69
N GLU A 144 13.30 1.32 -9.86
CA GLU A 144 14.09 2.08 -10.82
C GLU A 144 14.21 1.35 -12.17
N VAL A 145 13.62 0.15 -12.32
CA VAL A 145 13.66 -0.66 -13.54
C VAL A 145 12.53 -0.25 -14.47
N SER A 146 12.84 -0.07 -15.75
CA SER A 146 11.89 0.24 -16.81
C SER A 146 11.11 -1.00 -17.26
N LEU A 147 9.93 -0.82 -17.90
CA LEU A 147 9.16 -1.93 -18.49
C LEU A 147 9.96 -2.70 -19.55
N GLN A 148 10.83 -2.02 -20.30
CA GLN A 148 11.68 -2.69 -21.27
C GLN A 148 12.67 -3.63 -20.58
N GLU A 149 13.36 -3.17 -19.54
CA GLU A 149 14.28 -4.01 -18.76
C GLU A 149 13.57 -5.19 -18.09
N ILE A 150 12.32 -5.00 -17.64
CA ILE A 150 11.50 -6.10 -17.09
C ILE A 150 11.21 -7.15 -18.16
N ARG A 151 10.81 -6.75 -19.38
CA ARG A 151 10.60 -7.68 -20.51
C ARG A 151 11.87 -8.46 -20.84
N GLU A 152 13.03 -7.77 -20.88
CA GLU A 152 14.33 -8.41 -21.11
C GLU A 152 14.69 -9.40 -19.99
N MET A 153 14.41 -9.05 -18.74
CA MET A 153 14.61 -9.91 -17.57
C MET A 153 13.71 -11.15 -17.66
N ARG A 154 12.40 -10.97 -17.92
CA ARG A 154 11.46 -12.08 -18.05
C ARG A 154 11.88 -13.10 -19.13
N ALA A 155 12.40 -12.62 -20.24
CA ALA A 155 12.86 -13.48 -21.34
C ALA A 155 14.11 -14.32 -21.01
N LYS A 156 14.84 -13.99 -19.94
CA LYS A 156 16.12 -14.61 -19.59
C LYS A 156 16.13 -15.38 -18.26
N ILE A 157 15.02 -15.38 -17.53
CA ILE A 157 14.89 -16.10 -16.25
C ILE A 157 13.94 -17.29 -16.40
N PRO A 158 14.00 -18.31 -15.51
CA PRO A 158 13.05 -19.41 -15.48
C PRO A 158 11.60 -18.92 -15.34
N GLU A 159 10.67 -19.61 -15.99
CA GLU A 159 9.24 -19.28 -15.94
C GLU A 159 8.68 -19.44 -14.52
N GLU A 160 9.23 -20.37 -13.75
CA GLU A 160 8.86 -20.68 -12.37
C GLU A 160 9.24 -19.58 -11.37
N LEU A 161 10.21 -18.72 -11.72
CA LEU A 161 10.57 -17.56 -10.92
C LEU A 161 9.56 -16.42 -11.18
N GLU A 162 8.80 -16.07 -10.16
CA GLU A 162 7.83 -15.00 -10.25
C GLU A 162 8.46 -13.62 -10.10
N LEU A 163 7.99 -12.68 -10.93
CA LEU A 163 8.36 -11.27 -10.87
C LEU A 163 7.24 -10.47 -10.20
N GLU A 164 7.60 -9.74 -9.13
CA GLU A 164 6.71 -8.80 -8.45
C GLU A 164 7.23 -7.37 -8.66
N THR A 165 6.32 -6.43 -8.93
CA THR A 165 6.66 -5.02 -9.08
C THR A 165 5.67 -4.11 -8.39
N PHE A 166 6.09 -2.92 -7.97
CA PHE A 166 5.17 -1.92 -7.43
C PHE A 166 4.36 -1.29 -8.57
N CYS A 167 3.08 -1.06 -8.31
CA CYS A 167 2.18 -0.39 -9.25
C CYS A 167 1.57 0.90 -8.68
N HIS A 168 1.57 1.08 -7.35
CA HIS A 168 0.94 2.23 -6.71
C HIS A 168 1.61 2.62 -5.40
N GLY A 169 1.58 3.92 -5.09
CA GLY A 169 1.94 4.47 -3.79
C GLY A 169 3.28 5.19 -3.75
N ALA A 170 3.76 5.45 -2.55
CA ALA A 170 4.89 6.33 -2.31
C ALA A 170 6.21 5.81 -2.88
N MET A 171 6.91 6.66 -3.62
CA MET A 171 8.27 6.40 -4.13
C MET A 171 9.34 6.84 -3.11
N CYS A 172 10.48 6.18 -3.15
CA CYS A 172 11.67 6.54 -2.38
C CYS A 172 12.61 7.41 -3.22
N VAL A 173 13.33 8.34 -2.59
CA VAL A 173 14.35 9.17 -3.26
C VAL A 173 15.62 8.38 -3.60
N SER A 174 15.84 7.26 -2.94
CA SER A 174 16.99 6.36 -3.13
C SER A 174 16.51 4.95 -3.40
N TYR A 175 17.40 4.12 -3.94
CA TYR A 175 17.16 2.66 -3.97
C TYR A 175 16.73 2.16 -2.60
N SER A 176 15.72 1.32 -2.55
CA SER A 176 15.18 0.75 -1.32
C SER A 176 16.29 -0.02 -0.56
N GLY A 177 16.42 0.24 0.75
CA GLY A 177 17.45 -0.38 1.59
C GLY A 177 18.86 0.22 1.44
N ARG A 178 19.03 1.35 0.73
CA ARG A 178 20.34 1.99 0.49
C ARG A 178 20.44 3.42 1.04
N CYS A 179 19.37 3.94 1.65
CA CYS A 179 19.33 5.32 2.11
C CYS A 179 19.84 5.46 3.56
N LEU A 180 20.75 6.40 3.78
CA LEU A 180 21.24 6.76 5.12
C LEU A 180 20.73 8.14 5.58
N LEU A 181 19.96 8.86 4.76
CA LEU A 181 19.55 10.23 5.04
C LEU A 181 18.80 10.37 6.38
N SER A 182 17.87 9.46 6.67
CA SER A 182 17.15 9.46 7.94
C SER A 182 18.05 9.24 9.14
N ASN A 183 19.04 8.35 9.02
CA ASN A 183 20.00 8.10 10.09
C ASN A 183 20.85 9.33 10.37
N TYR A 184 21.43 9.96 9.34
CA TYR A 184 22.24 11.17 9.50
C TYR A 184 21.46 12.36 10.06
N MET A 185 20.23 12.58 9.61
CA MET A 185 19.47 13.77 9.98
C MET A 185 18.71 13.63 11.30
N THR A 186 18.34 12.42 11.69
CA THR A 186 17.41 12.19 12.81
C THR A 186 17.83 11.10 13.78
N GLY A 187 18.95 10.41 13.52
CA GLY A 187 19.37 9.23 14.28
C GLY A 187 18.49 7.99 14.07
N ARG A 188 17.45 8.07 13.19
CA ARG A 188 16.51 6.97 12.93
C ARG A 188 16.91 6.20 11.69
N ASP A 189 17.17 4.89 11.85
CA ASP A 189 17.67 4.03 10.78
C ASP A 189 16.56 3.62 9.82
N SER A 190 16.61 4.18 8.60
CA SER A 190 15.64 3.87 7.54
C SER A 190 15.70 2.41 7.07
N ASN A 191 16.88 1.78 7.13
CA ASN A 191 17.09 0.40 6.68
C ASN A 191 16.67 -0.64 7.74
N ARG A 192 16.24 -0.15 8.90
CA ARG A 192 15.70 -0.94 10.02
C ARG A 192 14.25 -0.57 10.36
N GLY A 193 13.52 0.02 9.42
CA GLY A 193 12.10 0.34 9.58
C GLY A 193 11.77 1.67 10.24
N GLN A 194 12.77 2.48 10.60
CA GLN A 194 12.58 3.71 11.39
C GLN A 194 12.69 4.99 10.56
N CYS A 195 12.46 4.93 9.26
CA CYS A 195 12.58 6.07 8.36
C CYS A 195 11.70 7.26 8.80
N ALA A 196 12.32 8.41 9.09
CA ALA A 196 11.65 9.67 9.40
C ALA A 196 11.17 10.42 8.16
N GLN A 197 11.49 9.93 6.96
CA GLN A 197 11.18 10.54 5.66
C GLN A 197 11.74 11.96 5.48
N PRO A 198 12.99 12.27 5.88
CA PRO A 198 13.54 13.61 5.79
C PRO A 198 13.62 14.13 4.34
N CYS A 199 13.75 13.24 3.34
CA CYS A 199 13.71 13.62 1.94
C CYS A 199 12.39 14.29 1.49
N ARG A 200 11.40 14.35 2.38
CA ARG A 200 10.07 14.98 2.13
C ARG A 200 9.87 16.28 2.89
N TYR A 201 10.89 16.73 3.64
CA TYR A 201 10.86 18.02 4.31
C TYR A 201 11.31 19.13 3.35
N GLN A 202 10.87 20.34 3.60
CA GLN A 202 11.40 21.50 2.90
C GLN A 202 12.74 21.90 3.53
N TYR A 203 13.73 22.15 2.71
CA TYR A 203 15.05 22.56 3.13
C TYR A 203 15.48 23.81 2.38
N ALA A 204 16.35 24.59 3.05
CA ALA A 204 17.16 25.63 2.42
C ALA A 204 18.60 25.43 2.88
N LEU A 205 19.55 25.65 1.99
CA LEU A 205 20.96 25.71 2.34
C LEU A 205 21.27 27.11 2.91
N MET A 206 22.03 27.13 3.98
CA MET A 206 22.60 28.35 4.55
C MET A 206 24.11 28.19 4.57
N GLU A 207 24.82 29.17 4.02
CA GLU A 207 26.25 29.21 4.12
C GLU A 207 26.66 29.80 5.46
N GLU A 208 27.55 29.13 6.20
CA GLU A 208 28.00 29.54 7.54
C GLU A 208 28.54 31.00 7.56
N LYS A 209 29.22 31.41 6.45
CA LYS A 209 29.77 32.76 6.31
C LYS A 209 28.74 33.82 5.92
N ARG A 210 27.51 33.44 5.59
CA ARG A 210 26.40 34.31 5.23
C ARG A 210 25.14 33.96 6.03
N PRO A 211 25.14 34.13 7.35
CA PRO A 211 24.04 33.81 8.22
C PRO A 211 22.81 34.63 7.86
N GLY A 212 21.63 33.99 7.74
CA GLY A 212 20.36 34.63 7.41
C GLY A 212 20.01 34.65 5.92
N GLU A 213 20.94 34.28 5.03
CA GLU A 213 20.63 34.03 3.62
C GLU A 213 20.29 32.55 3.41
N TYR A 214 19.08 32.28 2.89
CA TYR A 214 18.59 30.93 2.65
C TYR A 214 18.52 30.69 1.15
N PHE A 215 19.24 29.67 0.70
CA PHE A 215 19.25 29.23 -0.69
C PHE A 215 18.30 28.04 -0.82
N PRO A 216 17.16 28.18 -1.54
CA PRO A 216 16.26 27.07 -1.74
C PRO A 216 16.98 25.94 -2.48
N VAL A 217 16.65 24.70 -2.14
CA VAL A 217 17.25 23.50 -2.74
C VAL A 217 16.33 23.01 -3.85
N PHE A 218 16.87 22.92 -5.08
CA PHE A 218 16.16 22.46 -6.28
C PHE A 218 16.95 21.35 -6.96
N GLU A 219 16.33 20.62 -7.90
CA GLU A 219 17.04 19.74 -8.81
C GLU A 219 17.07 20.35 -10.21
N ASP A 220 18.21 20.22 -10.86
CA ASP A 220 18.38 20.50 -12.28
C ASP A 220 19.12 19.32 -12.95
N GLU A 221 19.39 19.42 -14.24
CA GLU A 221 20.06 18.37 -15.02
C GLU A 221 21.49 18.05 -14.53
N LYS A 222 22.01 18.74 -13.54
CA LYS A 222 23.42 18.66 -13.07
C LYS A 222 23.60 18.14 -11.64
N GLY A 223 22.53 17.95 -10.84
CA GLY A 223 22.67 17.47 -9.48
C GLY A 223 21.39 17.19 -8.71
N THR A 224 21.48 16.25 -7.76
CA THR A 224 20.37 15.83 -6.91
C THR A 224 20.32 16.64 -5.64
N TYR A 225 19.19 17.24 -5.41
CA TYR A 225 18.83 17.97 -4.21
C TYR A 225 17.80 17.17 -3.41
N ILE A 226 17.67 17.40 -2.10
CA ILE A 226 16.73 16.66 -1.24
C ILE A 226 15.30 17.05 -1.65
N MET A 227 14.55 16.12 -2.25
CA MET A 227 13.35 16.46 -2.98
C MET A 227 12.20 15.53 -2.74
N ASN A 228 11.01 16.01 -3.11
CA ASN A 228 9.73 15.39 -2.91
C ASN A 228 9.36 14.49 -4.10
N SER A 229 9.63 13.19 -3.99
CA SER A 229 9.23 12.22 -5.00
C SER A 229 7.71 12.20 -5.18
N ARG A 230 7.25 12.12 -6.41
CA ARG A 230 5.85 11.87 -6.77
C ARG A 230 5.44 10.47 -6.30
N ASP A 231 4.16 10.26 -6.05
CA ASP A 231 3.63 8.92 -5.82
C ASP A 231 3.50 8.18 -7.17
N MET A 232 3.65 6.86 -7.16
CA MET A 232 3.47 6.02 -8.34
C MET A 232 1.99 5.70 -8.53
N CYS A 233 1.52 5.73 -9.79
CA CYS A 233 0.22 5.19 -10.18
C CYS A 233 0.32 4.60 -11.59
N MET A 234 0.04 3.30 -11.72
CA MET A 234 0.10 2.54 -12.97
C MET A 234 -1.26 2.02 -13.40
N ILE A 235 -2.35 2.58 -12.86
CA ILE A 235 -3.71 2.08 -13.09
C ILE A 235 -4.11 2.14 -14.58
N ASP A 236 -3.62 3.13 -15.31
CA ASP A 236 -3.86 3.29 -16.75
C ASP A 236 -2.96 2.42 -17.65
N HIS A 237 -2.02 1.68 -17.07
CA HIS A 237 -0.95 0.96 -17.76
C HIS A 237 -0.85 -0.50 -17.32
N LEU A 238 -1.95 -1.11 -16.87
CA LEU A 238 -1.94 -2.50 -16.41
C LEU A 238 -1.74 -3.50 -17.54
N ASP A 239 -2.15 -3.15 -18.76
CA ASP A 239 -1.86 -3.91 -19.98
C ASP A 239 -0.35 -4.00 -20.25
N ASP A 240 0.39 -2.90 -20.14
CA ASP A 240 1.84 -2.87 -20.30
C ASP A 240 2.57 -3.70 -19.22
N ILE A 241 2.07 -3.68 -17.99
CA ILE A 241 2.58 -4.52 -16.88
C ILE A 241 2.35 -6.00 -17.19
N MET A 242 1.15 -6.37 -17.66
CA MET A 242 0.83 -7.73 -18.06
C MET A 242 1.69 -8.18 -19.24
N ASP A 243 1.91 -7.32 -20.25
CA ASP A 243 2.77 -7.59 -21.40
C ASP A 243 4.25 -7.70 -21.05
N ALA A 244 4.68 -7.08 -19.95
CA ALA A 244 6.03 -7.24 -19.42
C ALA A 244 6.25 -8.59 -18.72
N GLY A 245 5.19 -9.39 -18.50
CA GLY A 245 5.27 -10.72 -17.88
C GLY A 245 5.44 -10.65 -16.37
N ILE A 246 4.82 -9.68 -15.72
CA ILE A 246 4.75 -9.54 -14.26
C ILE A 246 3.71 -10.51 -13.70
N ASP A 247 4.07 -11.24 -12.65
CA ASP A 247 3.22 -12.20 -11.96
C ASP A 247 2.45 -11.59 -10.79
N CYS A 248 2.97 -10.49 -10.21
CA CYS A 248 2.34 -9.83 -9.06
C CYS A 248 2.56 -8.32 -9.10
N ILE A 249 1.48 -7.55 -8.91
CA ILE A 249 1.51 -6.10 -8.73
C ILE A 249 1.30 -5.75 -7.25
N LYS A 250 2.17 -4.91 -6.72
CA LYS A 250 2.19 -4.54 -5.30
C LYS A 250 1.77 -3.09 -5.09
N ILE A 251 0.83 -2.90 -4.17
CA ILE A 251 0.40 -1.58 -3.71
C ILE A 251 1.21 -1.21 -2.46
N GLU A 252 1.95 -0.09 -2.49
CA GLU A 252 2.60 0.46 -1.29
C GLU A 252 1.60 1.27 -0.48
N GLY A 253 1.51 1.01 0.81
CA GLY A 253 0.55 1.74 1.63
C GLY A 253 0.35 1.20 3.05
N ARG A 254 1.22 0.36 3.58
CA ARG A 254 1.03 -0.26 4.90
C ARG A 254 0.83 0.76 6.04
N ALA A 255 1.44 1.95 5.92
CA ALA A 255 1.26 3.06 6.86
C ALA A 255 0.10 4.00 6.52
N LYS A 256 -0.63 3.74 5.44
CA LYS A 256 -1.81 4.51 5.02
C LYS A 256 -3.06 4.06 5.79
N SER A 257 -4.20 4.73 5.57
CA SER A 257 -5.48 4.40 6.21
C SER A 257 -6.10 3.11 5.64
N ALA A 258 -7.09 2.55 6.36
CA ALA A 258 -7.90 1.44 5.87
C ALA A 258 -8.68 1.82 4.60
N TYR A 259 -9.18 3.04 4.52
CA TYR A 259 -9.81 3.62 3.34
C TYR A 259 -8.87 3.58 2.11
N TYR A 260 -7.60 3.99 2.27
CA TYR A 260 -6.62 3.92 1.19
C TYR A 260 -6.40 2.47 0.73
N ALA A 261 -6.23 1.53 1.66
CA ALA A 261 -6.02 0.12 1.32
C ALA A 261 -7.22 -0.45 0.55
N ALA A 262 -8.45 -0.14 0.99
CA ALA A 262 -9.68 -0.54 0.34
C ALA A 262 -9.80 0.03 -1.08
N ILE A 263 -9.82 1.35 -1.20
CA ILE A 263 -10.14 2.04 -2.45
C ILE A 263 -9.11 1.76 -3.54
N VAL A 264 -7.81 1.82 -3.20
CA VAL A 264 -6.76 1.53 -4.18
C VAL A 264 -6.82 0.06 -4.61
N THR A 265 -7.01 -0.87 -3.68
CA THR A 265 -7.12 -2.30 -4.02
C THR A 265 -8.33 -2.57 -4.92
N GLY A 266 -9.51 -2.01 -4.59
CA GLY A 266 -10.73 -2.15 -5.38
C GLY A 266 -10.59 -1.56 -6.78
N ALA A 267 -10.05 -0.36 -6.89
CA ALA A 267 -9.80 0.28 -8.18
C ALA A 267 -8.89 -0.59 -9.08
N TYR A 268 -7.76 -1.04 -8.54
CA TYR A 268 -6.86 -1.94 -9.27
C TYR A 268 -7.51 -3.28 -9.62
N ARG A 269 -8.35 -3.84 -8.76
CA ARG A 269 -9.09 -5.09 -9.02
C ARG A 269 -10.00 -4.94 -10.23
N HIS A 270 -10.86 -3.93 -10.25
CA HIS A 270 -11.80 -3.71 -11.33
C HIS A 270 -11.10 -3.42 -12.66
N VAL A 271 -10.12 -2.50 -12.66
CA VAL A 271 -9.36 -2.19 -13.88
C VAL A 271 -8.58 -3.40 -14.40
N LEU A 272 -7.92 -4.14 -13.51
CA LEU A 272 -7.16 -5.33 -13.89
C LEU A 272 -8.05 -6.42 -14.49
N ASP A 273 -9.25 -6.62 -13.93
CA ASP A 273 -10.21 -7.61 -14.42
C ASP A 273 -10.75 -7.24 -15.80
N ASP A 274 -11.02 -5.96 -16.04
CA ASP A 274 -11.46 -5.48 -17.34
C ASP A 274 -10.36 -5.59 -18.39
N VAL A 275 -9.14 -5.15 -18.08
CA VAL A 275 -7.98 -5.25 -18.97
C VAL A 275 -7.67 -6.72 -19.31
N ALA A 276 -7.65 -7.61 -18.29
CA ALA A 276 -7.37 -9.03 -18.50
C ALA A 276 -8.44 -9.73 -19.34
N ALA A 277 -9.69 -9.28 -19.25
CA ALA A 277 -10.81 -9.79 -20.04
C ALA A 277 -10.95 -9.10 -21.40
N GLY A 278 -10.13 -8.10 -21.72
CA GLY A 278 -10.23 -7.29 -22.95
C GLY A 278 -11.49 -6.42 -23.00
N ARG A 279 -12.05 -6.07 -21.85
CA ARG A 279 -13.23 -5.18 -21.75
C ARG A 279 -12.79 -3.71 -21.67
N ALA A 280 -13.70 -2.81 -22.03
CA ALA A 280 -13.50 -1.39 -21.78
C ALA A 280 -13.52 -1.12 -20.26
N VAL A 281 -12.50 -0.40 -19.79
CA VAL A 281 -12.39 -0.01 -18.37
C VAL A 281 -13.40 1.09 -18.07
N ASP A 282 -14.20 0.94 -17.01
CA ASP A 282 -15.06 2.01 -16.51
C ASP A 282 -14.19 3.12 -15.89
N PRO A 283 -14.27 4.37 -16.39
CA PRO A 283 -13.45 5.47 -15.89
C PRO A 283 -13.58 5.73 -14.39
N VAL A 284 -14.73 5.41 -13.79
CA VAL A 284 -14.95 5.61 -12.35
C VAL A 284 -13.85 4.96 -11.48
N TRP A 285 -13.35 3.80 -11.89
CA TRP A 285 -12.32 3.10 -11.13
C TRP A 285 -10.94 3.75 -11.24
N ARG A 286 -10.69 4.47 -12.33
CA ARG A 286 -9.49 5.29 -12.48
C ARG A 286 -9.55 6.53 -11.61
N ASP A 287 -10.73 7.13 -11.49
CA ASP A 287 -10.96 8.32 -10.66
C ASP A 287 -10.85 7.99 -9.16
N GLU A 288 -11.17 6.76 -8.75
CA GLU A 288 -11.10 6.32 -7.35
C GLU A 288 -9.71 6.50 -6.71
N VAL A 289 -8.63 6.34 -7.47
CA VAL A 289 -7.29 6.53 -6.91
C VAL A 289 -6.95 8.00 -6.62
N GLU A 290 -7.69 8.94 -7.18
CA GLU A 290 -7.58 10.37 -6.84
C GLU A 290 -8.36 10.73 -5.56
N HIS A 291 -9.30 9.87 -5.12
CA HIS A 291 -10.12 10.11 -3.93
C HIS A 291 -9.44 9.71 -2.62
N VAL A 292 -8.23 9.15 -2.68
CA VAL A 292 -7.42 8.84 -1.49
C VAL A 292 -6.37 9.92 -1.25
N SER A 293 -5.75 9.91 -0.06
CA SER A 293 -4.63 10.84 0.23
C SER A 293 -3.37 10.43 -0.53
N HIS A 294 -2.97 11.23 -1.52
CA HIS A 294 -1.83 10.97 -2.39
C HIS A 294 -1.04 12.25 -2.68
N ARG A 295 0.14 12.11 -3.29
CA ARG A 295 0.86 13.20 -3.97
C ARG A 295 0.59 13.14 -5.45
N HIS A 296 1.02 14.16 -6.19
CA HIS A 296 0.97 14.11 -7.64
C HIS A 296 1.53 12.79 -8.15
N TYR A 297 0.80 12.13 -9.03
CA TYR A 297 1.16 10.84 -9.58
C TYR A 297 2.19 10.92 -10.69
N SER A 298 2.93 9.84 -10.86
CA SER A 298 3.81 9.54 -11.98
C SER A 298 3.79 8.04 -12.25
N THR A 299 4.31 7.64 -13.39
CA THR A 299 4.51 6.22 -13.72
C THR A 299 5.79 5.62 -13.14
N GLY A 300 6.44 6.30 -12.17
CA GLY A 300 7.76 5.89 -11.70
C GLY A 300 8.77 5.85 -12.85
N PHE A 301 9.67 4.89 -12.81
CA PHE A 301 10.71 4.71 -13.84
C PHE A 301 10.27 3.86 -15.04
N TYR A 302 9.04 3.38 -15.10
CA TYR A 302 8.60 2.43 -16.13
C TYR A 302 8.72 2.97 -17.55
N TYR A 303 8.54 4.28 -17.74
CA TYR A 303 8.67 4.95 -19.04
C TYR A 303 9.81 5.97 -19.09
N GLY A 304 10.63 6.07 -18.06
CA GLY A 304 11.75 6.99 -17.94
C GLY A 304 11.84 7.66 -16.59
N GLN A 305 12.50 8.80 -16.49
CA GLN A 305 12.67 9.52 -15.22
C GLN A 305 11.34 10.09 -14.70
N PRO A 306 10.91 9.78 -13.47
CA PRO A 306 9.60 10.19 -12.95
C PRO A 306 9.47 11.69 -12.66
N GLY A 307 10.59 12.42 -12.63
CA GLY A 307 10.64 13.80 -12.15
C GLY A 307 10.31 13.94 -10.67
N GLN A 308 10.36 15.18 -10.20
CA GLN A 308 10.04 15.53 -8.82
C GLN A 308 8.92 16.58 -8.80
N TYR A 309 8.25 16.75 -7.66
CA TYR A 309 7.26 17.82 -7.50
C TYR A 309 7.83 18.93 -6.61
N TYR A 310 8.10 20.09 -7.20
CA TYR A 310 8.86 21.16 -6.57
C TYR A 310 8.03 22.17 -5.77
N ALA A 311 6.72 22.28 -6.04
CA ALA A 311 5.90 23.33 -5.48
C ALA A 311 5.67 23.18 -3.97
N ASN A 312 5.43 21.98 -3.49
CA ASN A 312 5.25 21.68 -2.07
C ASN A 312 5.34 20.17 -1.77
N SER A 313 5.40 19.80 -0.49
CA SER A 313 5.39 18.40 -0.02
C SER A 313 4.02 17.94 0.47
N ARG A 314 2.97 18.71 0.22
CA ARG A 314 1.63 18.43 0.74
C ARG A 314 1.00 17.25 0.00
N TYR A 315 0.15 16.52 0.75
CA TYR A 315 -0.75 15.54 0.17
C TYR A 315 -2.01 16.22 -0.36
N ILE A 316 -2.48 15.79 -1.50
CA ILE A 316 -3.82 16.06 -2.01
C ILE A 316 -4.79 15.26 -1.16
N ARG A 317 -5.84 15.91 -0.64
CA ARG A 317 -6.86 15.32 0.25
C ARG A 317 -8.19 15.98 0.00
N ASP A 318 -8.72 15.76 -1.17
CA ASP A 318 -9.95 16.40 -1.63
C ASP A 318 -11.21 15.63 -1.20
N TRP A 319 -11.01 14.48 -0.55
CA TRP A 319 -12.09 13.64 -0.03
C TRP A 319 -11.88 13.28 1.44
N GLN A 320 -12.98 13.23 2.17
CA GLN A 320 -13.00 12.85 3.59
C GLN A 320 -13.95 11.68 3.83
N VAL A 321 -13.47 10.66 4.53
CA VAL A 321 -14.31 9.56 5.02
C VAL A 321 -15.13 10.04 6.19
N CYS A 322 -16.44 9.88 6.11
CA CYS A 322 -17.40 10.27 7.14
C CYS A 322 -17.75 9.11 8.06
N ALA A 323 -18.02 7.93 7.49
CA ALA A 323 -18.43 6.75 8.24
C ALA A 323 -18.06 5.45 7.50
N VAL A 324 -18.13 4.35 8.22
CA VAL A 324 -18.04 2.98 7.69
C VAL A 324 -19.34 2.26 8.02
N VAL A 325 -19.93 1.61 7.04
CA VAL A 325 -21.11 0.75 7.21
C VAL A 325 -20.68 -0.53 7.91
N THR A 326 -21.27 -0.81 9.06
CA THR A 326 -21.01 -2.03 9.83
C THR A 326 -22.03 -3.12 9.54
N ASP A 327 -23.25 -2.73 9.19
CA ASP A 327 -24.35 -3.62 8.82
C ASP A 327 -25.37 -2.88 7.93
N CYS A 328 -26.06 -3.61 7.06
CA CYS A 328 -27.13 -3.06 6.23
C CYS A 328 -28.11 -4.16 5.85
N ASP A 329 -29.41 -3.93 6.10
CA ASP A 329 -30.44 -4.89 5.71
C ASP A 329 -30.82 -4.76 4.21
N GLU A 330 -31.63 -5.70 3.72
CA GLU A 330 -32.13 -5.72 2.34
C GLU A 330 -32.97 -4.49 1.98
N GLN A 331 -33.52 -3.79 2.95
CA GLN A 331 -34.30 -2.59 2.78
C GLN A 331 -33.40 -1.32 2.78
N GLY A 332 -32.09 -1.43 3.01
CA GLY A 332 -31.17 -0.30 3.06
C GLY A 332 -31.16 0.43 4.42
N ASN A 333 -31.63 -0.20 5.51
CA ASN A 333 -31.41 0.35 6.85
C ASN A 333 -30.00 -0.01 7.29
N ALA A 334 -29.11 0.97 7.24
CA ALA A 334 -27.70 0.78 7.53
C ALA A 334 -27.35 1.20 8.96
N THR A 335 -26.48 0.43 9.60
CA THR A 335 -25.79 0.78 10.83
C THR A 335 -24.37 1.21 10.48
N LEU A 336 -23.94 2.37 10.97
CA LEU A 336 -22.65 2.98 10.60
C LEU A 336 -21.85 3.36 11.84
N SER A 337 -20.54 3.33 11.69
CA SER A 337 -19.58 3.86 12.67
C SER A 337 -18.95 5.15 12.14
N LEU A 338 -19.14 6.25 12.86
CA LEU A 338 -18.62 7.57 12.48
C LEU A 338 -17.09 7.60 12.48
N ARG A 339 -16.52 8.26 11.48
CA ARG A 339 -15.09 8.57 11.39
C ARG A 339 -14.83 10.06 11.47
N ASN A 340 -15.62 10.83 10.72
CA ASN A 340 -15.59 12.31 10.72
C ASN A 340 -17.00 12.85 10.64
N LYS A 341 -17.21 14.07 11.14
CA LYS A 341 -18.51 14.74 11.13
C LYS A 341 -19.04 14.96 9.72
N PHE A 342 -20.33 14.83 9.57
CA PHE A 342 -21.13 15.30 8.43
C PHE A 342 -22.56 15.54 8.91
N ALA A 343 -23.37 16.26 8.14
CA ALA A 343 -24.70 16.65 8.53
C ALA A 343 -25.77 16.09 7.61
N ALA A 344 -26.98 15.96 8.12
CA ALA A 344 -28.16 15.74 7.28
C ALA A 344 -28.30 16.89 6.28
N GLY A 345 -28.50 16.55 5.01
CA GLY A 345 -28.53 17.50 3.90
C GLY A 345 -27.21 17.62 3.14
N ASP A 346 -26.09 17.14 3.68
CA ASP A 346 -24.82 17.10 2.94
C ASP A 346 -24.89 16.14 1.74
N GLU A 347 -24.23 16.49 0.64
CA GLU A 347 -23.98 15.55 -0.43
C GLU A 347 -22.89 14.58 -0.03
N ILE A 348 -23.22 13.30 -0.04
CA ILE A 348 -22.33 12.20 0.34
C ILE A 348 -22.26 11.16 -0.76
N GLU A 349 -21.17 10.42 -0.80
CA GLU A 349 -21.00 9.31 -1.70
C GLU A 349 -20.73 8.02 -0.92
N LEU A 350 -21.32 6.93 -1.37
CA LEU A 350 -21.08 5.58 -0.85
C LEU A 350 -20.24 4.79 -1.83
N VAL A 351 -19.21 4.12 -1.31
CA VAL A 351 -18.35 3.20 -2.06
C VAL A 351 -18.11 1.94 -1.24
N GLY A 352 -18.32 0.79 -1.83
CA GLY A 352 -18.21 -0.50 -1.15
C GLY A 352 -17.44 -1.54 -1.95
N PRO A 353 -17.19 -2.71 -1.35
CA PRO A 353 -16.64 -3.86 -2.06
C PRO A 353 -17.53 -4.19 -3.27
N ASP A 354 -16.93 -4.41 -4.43
CA ASP A 354 -17.59 -4.83 -5.69
C ASP A 354 -18.79 -3.96 -6.12
N SER A 355 -18.89 -2.73 -5.60
CA SER A 355 -20.01 -1.83 -5.92
C SER A 355 -19.53 -0.51 -6.50
N ARG A 356 -20.16 -0.10 -7.61
CA ARG A 356 -19.89 1.21 -8.19
C ARG A 356 -20.28 2.31 -7.19
N PRO A 357 -19.45 3.35 -6.99
CA PRO A 357 -19.80 4.48 -6.13
C PRO A 357 -21.10 5.17 -6.58
N PHE A 358 -21.90 5.64 -5.62
CA PHE A 358 -23.10 6.43 -5.90
C PHE A 358 -23.28 7.57 -4.90
N THR A 359 -23.79 8.70 -5.41
CA THR A 359 -24.01 9.91 -4.62
C THR A 359 -25.46 9.97 -4.12
N MET A 360 -25.64 10.51 -2.92
CA MET A 360 -26.95 10.82 -2.34
C MET A 360 -26.88 12.01 -1.39
N THR A 361 -28.02 12.60 -1.07
CA THR A 361 -28.13 13.54 0.05
C THR A 361 -28.26 12.77 1.36
N ALA A 362 -27.44 13.10 2.36
CA ALA A 362 -27.51 12.47 3.68
C ALA A 362 -28.88 12.71 4.34
N PRO A 363 -29.64 11.67 4.66
CA PRO A 363 -30.91 11.83 5.37
C PRO A 363 -30.67 12.17 6.85
N VAL A 364 -31.73 12.46 7.58
CA VAL A 364 -31.68 12.51 9.04
C VAL A 364 -31.26 11.13 9.56
N MET A 365 -30.24 11.11 10.39
CA MET A 365 -29.71 9.92 11.02
C MET A 365 -30.42 9.69 12.36
N HIS A 366 -30.24 8.51 12.94
CA HIS A 366 -30.80 8.18 14.27
C HIS A 366 -29.75 7.47 15.11
N ASP A 367 -29.74 7.72 16.40
CA ASP A 367 -28.96 6.89 17.33
C ASP A 367 -29.57 5.48 17.48
N LEU A 368 -28.97 4.63 18.31
CA LEU A 368 -29.46 3.27 18.54
C LEU A 368 -30.79 3.22 19.31
N GLU A 369 -31.14 4.29 20.00
CA GLU A 369 -32.39 4.46 20.75
C GLU A 369 -33.52 5.05 19.89
N GLY A 370 -33.21 5.55 18.68
CA GLY A 370 -34.14 6.10 17.71
C GLY A 370 -34.29 7.62 17.75
N PHE A 371 -33.45 8.33 18.52
CA PHE A 371 -33.46 9.80 18.53
C PHE A 371 -32.76 10.36 17.29
N GLU A 372 -33.29 11.44 16.74
CA GLU A 372 -32.73 12.09 15.56
C GLU A 372 -31.33 12.66 15.81
N LEU A 373 -30.42 12.41 14.88
CA LEU A 373 -29.08 12.94 14.80
C LEU A 373 -28.91 13.71 13.50
N HIS A 374 -28.83 15.03 13.60
CA HIS A 374 -28.61 15.89 12.42
C HIS A 374 -27.15 16.03 12.04
N GLU A 375 -26.24 16.00 13.01
CA GLU A 375 -24.78 16.13 12.82
C GLU A 375 -24.04 15.32 13.89
N PRO A 376 -23.77 14.03 13.71
CA PRO A 376 -22.94 13.25 14.63
C PRO A 376 -21.49 13.76 14.57
N ARG A 377 -20.86 13.97 15.74
CA ARG A 377 -19.53 14.63 15.84
C ARG A 377 -18.46 13.79 16.53
N THR A 378 -18.86 12.86 17.39
CA THR A 378 -17.92 12.06 18.17
C THR A 378 -17.47 10.85 17.34
N PRO A 379 -16.17 10.69 17.03
CA PRO A 379 -15.66 9.53 16.31
C PRO A 379 -16.08 8.22 17.00
N GLN A 380 -16.31 7.19 16.19
CA GLN A 380 -16.79 5.86 16.58
C GLN A 380 -18.23 5.82 17.12
N THR A 381 -18.98 6.93 17.14
CA THR A 381 -20.42 6.89 17.41
C THR A 381 -21.08 5.95 16.40
N VAL A 382 -21.88 5.02 16.90
CA VAL A 382 -22.69 4.13 16.08
C VAL A 382 -24.07 4.76 15.89
N PHE A 383 -24.54 4.83 14.65
CA PHE A 383 -25.84 5.42 14.30
C PHE A 383 -26.47 4.68 13.12
N LYS A 384 -27.74 4.93 12.90
CA LYS A 384 -28.52 4.37 11.78
C LYS A 384 -28.80 5.42 10.73
N MET A 385 -28.76 4.99 9.48
CA MET A 385 -29.08 5.84 8.32
C MET A 385 -29.83 5.02 7.27
N LYS A 386 -30.86 5.61 6.67
CA LYS A 386 -31.58 5.00 5.55
C LYS A 386 -30.86 5.25 4.24
N LEU A 387 -30.49 4.19 3.54
CA LEU A 387 -29.87 4.23 2.22
C LEU A 387 -30.93 3.94 1.14
N PRO A 388 -30.75 4.44 -0.10
CA PRO A 388 -31.67 4.16 -1.21
C PRO A 388 -31.61 2.71 -1.69
N GLN A 389 -30.51 2.03 -1.41
CA GLN A 389 -30.27 0.62 -1.74
C GLN A 389 -29.36 -0.02 -0.68
N PRO A 390 -29.41 -1.35 -0.50
CA PRO A 390 -28.49 -2.04 0.38
C PRO A 390 -27.05 -1.92 -0.13
N VAL A 391 -26.11 -1.83 0.83
CA VAL A 391 -24.67 -1.86 0.57
C VAL A 391 -24.02 -2.90 1.46
N PRO A 392 -22.94 -3.55 1.02
CA PRO A 392 -22.25 -4.53 1.86
C PRO A 392 -21.62 -3.86 3.09
N PRO A 393 -21.45 -4.58 4.21
CA PRO A 393 -20.61 -4.14 5.32
C PRO A 393 -19.22 -3.75 4.82
N MET A 394 -18.54 -2.88 5.55
CA MET A 394 -17.24 -2.28 5.19
C MET A 394 -17.28 -1.31 3.99
N SER A 395 -18.47 -0.91 3.53
CA SER A 395 -18.64 0.24 2.63
C SER A 395 -18.34 1.54 3.36
N PHE A 396 -17.79 2.51 2.63
CA PHE A 396 -17.50 3.85 3.15
C PHE A 396 -18.55 4.86 2.74
N VAL A 397 -18.85 5.77 3.66
CA VAL A 397 -19.49 7.05 3.37
C VAL A 397 -18.42 8.11 3.33
N ARG A 398 -18.37 8.90 2.26
CA ARG A 398 -17.38 9.97 2.07
C ARG A 398 -18.03 11.20 1.44
N HIS A 399 -17.35 12.34 1.53
CA HIS A 399 -17.72 13.54 0.80
C HIS A 399 -16.48 14.28 0.26
N ALA A 400 -16.69 15.07 -0.78
CA ALA A 400 -15.68 15.99 -1.27
C ALA A 400 -15.46 17.13 -0.27
N VAL A 401 -14.19 17.46 0.00
CA VAL A 401 -13.81 18.59 0.86
C VAL A 401 -13.56 19.81 -0.02
N SER A 402 -14.39 20.83 0.09
CA SER A 402 -14.05 22.10 -0.55
C SER A 402 -12.79 22.67 0.10
N LEU A 403 -11.68 22.72 -0.66
CA LEU A 403 -10.48 23.41 -0.23
C LEU A 403 -10.84 24.89 0.00
N SER A 404 -11.03 25.28 1.26
CA SER A 404 -11.05 26.70 1.59
C SER A 404 -9.67 27.25 1.28
N ALA A 405 -9.58 28.38 0.58
CA ALA A 405 -8.36 29.03 0.12
C ALA A 405 -7.42 29.52 1.25
N LYS A 406 -7.33 28.76 2.34
CA LYS A 406 -6.59 29.13 3.58
C LYS A 406 -5.60 28.07 4.10
N ASP A 407 -5.28 27.00 3.36
CA ASP A 407 -4.27 26.03 3.79
C ASP A 407 -3.06 25.96 2.87
#